data_6b95e36a261576cb00199b1a37563673
#
_entry.id   6b95e36a261576cb00199b1a37563673
#
_cell.length_a   1.000
_cell.length_b   1.000
_cell.length_c   1.000
_cell.angle_alpha   90.00
_cell.angle_beta   90.00
_cell.angle_gamma   90.00
#
_symmetry.space_group_name_H-M   'P 1'
#
loop_
_entity.id
_entity.type
_entity.pdbx_description
1 polymer ?
#
loop_
_entity_poly.entity_id
_entity_poly.type
_entity_poly.pdbx_seq_one_letter_code
_entity_poly.pdbx_strand_id
1 'polypeptide(L)'
;TKLGEDGKRLLDQNIFTCITMTQNRTPEQEVQAYLTDRQNQNWSALDGLGSYETAFKNLANAKTSLPDAIPADAETKKYSDKGNENGAWADETSSLGSMVELVNTVRGPHASGNPAKVYFQYMRPFRWSSDVSLVPALKPCVSSNPMEDGGFPSGHTNAGYLASLSLAYAVPEQFKECLTNASEIGNYRIIAGMHSPMDVMGGRTMAMALAAAALNDPDNAQLKADAR
;
A
#
# COMPACT_ATOMS: atom_id res chain seq x y z
N THR A 1 -15.86 -13.56 22.51
CA THR A 1 -17.09 -13.54 21.71
C THR A 1 -16.99 -14.64 20.65
N LYS A 2 -17.99 -15.55 20.58
CA LYS A 2 -18.03 -16.56 19.52
C LYS A 2 -18.55 -15.91 18.24
N LEU A 3 -17.87 -16.18 17.12
CA LEU A 3 -18.38 -15.79 15.79
C LEU A 3 -19.69 -16.52 15.50
N GLY A 4 -20.69 -15.79 15.03
CA GLY A 4 -21.91 -16.38 14.46
C GLY A 4 -21.64 -17.07 13.11
N GLU A 5 -22.61 -17.79 12.61
CA GLU A 5 -22.51 -18.54 11.33
C GLU A 5 -22.14 -17.64 10.15
N ASP A 6 -22.73 -16.43 10.06
CA ASP A 6 -22.41 -15.47 9.01
C ASP A 6 -20.96 -14.97 9.10
N GLY A 7 -20.44 -14.73 10.32
CA GLY A 7 -19.06 -14.35 10.52
C GLY A 7 -18.07 -15.44 10.10
N LYS A 8 -18.37 -16.69 10.39
CA LYS A 8 -17.55 -17.83 9.94
C LYS A 8 -17.54 -17.91 8.42
N ARG A 9 -18.73 -17.87 7.80
CA ARG A 9 -18.85 -17.91 6.33
C ARG A 9 -18.07 -16.79 5.66
N LEU A 10 -18.09 -15.56 6.23
CA LEU A 10 -17.32 -14.43 5.72
C LEU A 10 -15.81 -14.70 5.79
N LEU A 11 -15.32 -15.24 6.90
CA LEU A 11 -13.90 -15.56 7.05
C LEU A 11 -13.47 -16.71 6.13
N ASP A 12 -14.31 -17.72 5.94
CA ASP A 12 -14.06 -18.81 4.99
C ASP A 12 -13.96 -18.27 3.55
N GLN A 13 -14.87 -17.39 3.14
CA GLN A 13 -14.79 -16.72 1.84
C GLN A 13 -13.55 -15.85 1.70
N ASN A 14 -13.16 -15.17 2.78
CA ASN A 14 -11.96 -14.33 2.80
C ASN A 14 -10.69 -15.14 2.49
N ILE A 15 -10.53 -16.31 3.11
CA ILE A 15 -9.40 -17.22 2.85
C ILE A 15 -9.52 -17.89 1.49
N PHE A 16 -10.72 -18.33 1.10
CA PHE A 16 -10.95 -18.91 -0.24
C PHE A 16 -10.56 -17.95 -1.36
N THR A 17 -10.86 -16.66 -1.21
CA THR A 17 -10.44 -15.64 -2.18
C THR A 17 -8.91 -15.54 -2.25
N CYS A 18 -8.21 -15.57 -1.11
CA CYS A 18 -6.75 -15.59 -1.10
C CYS A 18 -6.18 -16.80 -1.83
N ILE A 19 -6.70 -17.99 -1.56
CA ILE A 19 -6.29 -19.24 -2.22
C ILE A 19 -6.47 -19.10 -3.74
N THR A 20 -7.67 -18.70 -4.18
CA THR A 20 -7.99 -18.57 -5.60
C THR A 20 -7.08 -17.57 -6.31
N MET A 21 -6.90 -16.37 -5.73
CA MET A 21 -6.10 -15.33 -6.37
C MET A 21 -4.61 -15.67 -6.40
N THR A 22 -4.09 -16.31 -5.36
CA THR A 22 -2.67 -16.66 -5.30
C THR A 22 -2.31 -17.86 -6.15
N GLN A 23 -3.21 -18.82 -6.32
CA GLN A 23 -2.98 -20.00 -7.16
C GLN A 23 -3.14 -19.71 -8.65
N ASN A 24 -3.96 -18.71 -9.02
CA ASN A 24 -4.22 -18.34 -10.41
C ASN A 24 -3.45 -17.10 -10.88
N ARG A 25 -2.51 -16.58 -10.08
CA ARG A 25 -1.72 -15.41 -10.50
C ARG A 25 -0.84 -15.73 -11.69
N THR A 26 -0.75 -14.77 -12.62
CA THR A 26 0.16 -14.85 -13.76
C THR A 26 1.58 -14.44 -13.36
N PRO A 27 2.61 -14.75 -14.18
CA PRO A 27 3.98 -14.26 -13.96
C PRO A 27 4.05 -12.73 -13.89
N GLU A 28 3.29 -12.02 -14.71
CA GLU A 28 3.23 -10.55 -14.73
C GLU A 28 2.63 -10.02 -13.42
N GLN A 29 1.56 -10.66 -12.93
CA GLN A 29 0.96 -10.32 -11.63
C GLN A 29 1.92 -10.60 -10.48
N GLU A 30 2.75 -11.63 -10.57
CA GLU A 30 3.77 -11.93 -9.57
C GLU A 30 4.81 -10.81 -9.49
N VAL A 31 5.30 -10.34 -10.64
CA VAL A 31 6.23 -9.21 -10.72
C VAL A 31 5.60 -7.96 -10.12
N GLN A 32 4.38 -7.59 -10.52
CA GLN A 32 3.70 -6.40 -10.01
C GLN A 32 3.41 -6.51 -8.50
N ALA A 33 3.02 -7.69 -8.01
CA ALA A 33 2.81 -7.94 -6.59
C ALA A 33 4.11 -7.78 -5.78
N TYR A 34 5.24 -8.23 -6.32
CA TYR A 34 6.56 -8.03 -5.71
C TYR A 34 6.95 -6.55 -5.69
N LEU A 35 6.86 -5.85 -6.82
CA LEU A 35 7.22 -4.43 -6.93
C LEU A 35 6.37 -3.58 -5.99
N THR A 36 5.06 -3.77 -5.98
CA THR A 36 4.13 -3.07 -5.08
C THR A 36 4.44 -3.32 -3.60
N ASP A 37 4.98 -4.49 -3.26
CA ASP A 37 5.43 -4.80 -1.90
C ASP A 37 6.73 -4.07 -1.54
N ARG A 38 7.68 -4.00 -2.47
CA ARG A 38 9.05 -3.60 -2.16
C ARG A 38 9.38 -2.15 -2.46
N GLN A 39 8.66 -1.53 -3.40
CA GLN A 39 8.78 -0.11 -3.71
C GLN A 39 8.10 0.74 -2.62
N ASN A 40 8.50 2.01 -2.53
CA ASN A 40 7.79 3.01 -1.73
C ASN A 40 6.35 3.19 -2.25
N GLN A 41 5.35 3.16 -1.38
CA GLN A 41 3.95 3.29 -1.79
C GLN A 41 3.62 4.68 -2.36
N ASN A 42 4.38 5.73 -2.03
CA ASN A 42 4.23 7.02 -2.68
C ASN A 42 4.66 6.96 -4.14
N TRP A 43 5.77 6.24 -4.43
CA TRP A 43 6.20 5.97 -5.79
C TRP A 43 5.13 5.18 -6.56
N SER A 44 4.64 4.08 -5.99
CA SER A 44 3.59 3.26 -6.63
C SER A 44 2.27 4.02 -6.82
N ALA A 45 2.01 5.05 -6.01
CA ALA A 45 0.81 5.87 -6.16
C ALA A 45 0.88 6.82 -7.37
N LEU A 46 2.09 7.12 -7.89
CA LEU A 46 2.27 8.03 -9.03
C LEU A 46 1.64 7.51 -10.31
N ASP A 47 1.53 6.20 -10.48
CA ASP A 47 0.87 5.59 -11.65
C ASP A 47 -0.59 6.09 -11.80
N GLY A 48 -1.23 6.47 -10.68
CA GLY A 48 -2.54 7.09 -10.66
C GLY A 48 -2.61 8.50 -11.25
N LEU A 49 -1.46 9.16 -11.50
CA LEU A 49 -1.41 10.45 -12.18
C LEU A 49 -1.57 10.33 -13.70
N GLY A 50 -1.56 9.11 -14.25
CA GLY A 50 -1.77 8.86 -15.67
C GLY A 50 -0.85 9.68 -16.56
N SER A 51 -1.40 10.53 -17.43
CA SER A 51 -0.59 11.35 -18.34
C SER A 51 0.35 12.36 -17.65
N TYR A 52 0.11 12.68 -16.38
CA TYR A 52 0.96 13.60 -15.61
C TYR A 52 2.12 12.87 -14.87
N GLU A 53 2.12 11.55 -14.83
CA GLU A 53 3.09 10.74 -14.07
C GLU A 53 4.53 11.07 -14.43
N THR A 54 4.88 11.03 -15.71
CA THR A 54 6.25 11.31 -16.18
C THR A 54 6.68 12.72 -15.85
N ALA A 55 5.79 13.70 -16.02
CA ALA A 55 6.07 15.09 -15.67
C ALA A 55 6.31 15.24 -14.16
N PHE A 56 5.46 14.62 -13.34
CA PHE A 56 5.64 14.64 -11.89
C PHE A 56 6.96 14.01 -11.47
N LYS A 57 7.27 12.81 -11.98
CA LYS A 57 8.52 12.09 -11.66
C LYS A 57 9.75 12.96 -11.96
N ASN A 58 9.76 13.65 -13.09
CA ASN A 58 10.85 14.53 -13.48
C ASN A 58 10.93 15.81 -12.63
N LEU A 59 9.81 16.50 -12.44
CA LEU A 59 9.77 17.79 -11.74
C LEU A 59 9.95 17.68 -10.23
N ALA A 60 9.50 16.57 -9.64
CA ALA A 60 9.65 16.26 -8.22
C ALA A 60 10.93 15.45 -7.89
N ASN A 61 11.77 15.17 -8.89
CA ASN A 61 12.92 14.25 -8.72
C ASN A 61 12.52 12.92 -8.06
N ALA A 62 11.32 12.42 -8.35
CA ALA A 62 10.82 11.19 -7.77
C ALA A 62 11.63 9.98 -8.25
N LYS A 63 11.91 9.03 -7.35
CA LYS A 63 12.80 7.90 -7.65
C LYS A 63 12.45 6.66 -6.83
N THR A 64 12.81 5.52 -7.40
CA THR A 64 12.88 4.23 -6.73
C THR A 64 14.30 3.67 -6.87
N SER A 65 14.72 2.86 -5.92
CA SER A 65 16.00 2.14 -5.99
C SER A 65 15.85 0.70 -6.49
N LEU A 66 14.61 0.28 -6.78
CA LEU A 66 14.32 -1.06 -7.27
C LEU A 66 14.22 -1.08 -8.80
N PRO A 67 14.72 -2.13 -9.44
CA PRO A 67 14.47 -2.36 -10.87
C PRO A 67 13.01 -2.74 -11.12
N ASP A 68 12.56 -2.63 -12.36
CA ASP A 68 11.20 -3.01 -12.80
C ASP A 68 11.06 -4.54 -12.99
N ALA A 69 11.78 -5.32 -12.19
CA ALA A 69 11.78 -6.78 -12.23
C ALA A 69 12.11 -7.36 -10.85
N ILE A 70 11.77 -8.62 -10.66
CA ILE A 70 12.19 -9.36 -9.47
C ILE A 70 13.69 -9.68 -9.58
N PRO A 71 14.54 -9.25 -8.62
CA PRO A 71 15.95 -9.62 -8.61
C PRO A 71 16.13 -11.14 -8.53
N ALA A 72 17.12 -11.66 -9.24
CA ALA A 72 17.35 -13.12 -9.35
C ALA A 72 17.58 -13.82 -7.99
N ASP A 73 18.09 -13.11 -6.98
CA ASP A 73 18.35 -13.61 -5.63
C ASP A 73 17.29 -13.19 -4.60
N ALA A 74 16.14 -12.65 -5.06
CA ALA A 74 15.08 -12.13 -4.17
C ALA A 74 14.43 -13.19 -3.28
N GLU A 75 14.50 -14.47 -3.63
CA GLU A 75 13.97 -15.56 -2.78
C GLU A 75 14.80 -15.78 -1.50
N THR A 76 16.05 -15.33 -1.49
CA THR A 76 16.96 -15.49 -0.36
C THR A 76 17.39 -14.17 0.27
N LYS A 77 17.16 -13.05 -0.44
CA LYS A 77 17.57 -11.72 -0.03
C LYS A 77 16.39 -10.76 0.00
N LYS A 78 16.22 -10.08 1.12
CA LYS A 78 15.23 -9.03 1.24
C LYS A 78 15.73 -7.75 0.57
N TYR A 79 14.98 -7.28 -0.42
CA TYR A 79 15.15 -5.97 -1.02
C TYR A 79 14.22 -4.96 -0.36
N SER A 80 14.61 -3.71 -0.35
CA SER A 80 13.80 -2.61 0.16
C SER A 80 14.15 -1.36 -0.63
N ASP A 81 13.15 -0.61 -1.01
CA ASP A 81 13.36 0.68 -1.66
C ASP A 81 14.02 1.65 -0.66
N LYS A 82 15.13 2.26 -1.08
CA LYS A 82 15.82 3.26 -0.26
C LYS A 82 14.98 4.51 -0.05
N GLY A 83 14.01 4.76 -0.91
CA GLY A 83 13.00 5.80 -0.76
C GLY A 83 11.78 5.39 0.06
N ASN A 84 11.85 4.30 0.84
CA ASN A 84 10.69 3.78 1.59
C ASN A 84 10.32 4.64 2.81
N GLU A 85 11.18 5.53 3.23
CA GLU A 85 10.89 6.52 4.27
C GLU A 85 10.21 7.75 3.67
N ASN A 86 9.29 8.36 4.41
CA ASN A 86 8.67 9.61 3.97
C ASN A 86 9.74 10.68 3.72
N GLY A 87 9.58 11.45 2.65
CA GLY A 87 10.51 12.49 2.24
C GLY A 87 11.70 12.01 1.40
N ALA A 88 11.96 10.70 1.30
CA ALA A 88 13.08 10.17 0.52
C ALA A 88 12.70 9.70 -0.90
N TRP A 89 11.42 9.57 -1.22
CA TRP A 89 10.90 9.12 -2.51
C TRP A 89 10.87 10.22 -3.59
N ALA A 90 10.80 11.49 -3.18
CA ALA A 90 10.78 12.67 -4.03
C ALA A 90 11.35 13.88 -3.26
N ASP A 91 11.61 14.98 -3.97
CA ASP A 91 12.27 16.18 -3.46
C ASP A 91 11.25 17.26 -3.08
N GLU A 92 11.11 17.52 -1.78
CA GLU A 92 10.27 18.59 -1.22
C GLU A 92 10.73 20.00 -1.60
N THR A 93 11.99 20.17 -2.04
CA THR A 93 12.53 21.46 -2.49
C THR A 93 12.34 21.71 -3.99
N SER A 94 11.76 20.75 -4.69
CA SER A 94 11.48 20.83 -6.12
C SER A 94 10.34 21.79 -6.43
N SER A 95 10.11 22.02 -7.73
CA SER A 95 8.96 22.85 -8.20
C SER A 95 7.59 22.27 -7.81
N LEU A 96 7.52 20.96 -7.50
CA LEU A 96 6.32 20.28 -7.00
C LEU A 96 6.44 19.91 -5.52
N GLY A 97 7.34 20.59 -4.79
CA GLY A 97 7.63 20.30 -3.39
C GLY A 97 6.42 20.31 -2.48
N SER A 98 5.48 21.24 -2.68
CA SER A 98 4.23 21.29 -1.90
C SER A 98 3.35 20.06 -2.11
N MET A 99 3.32 19.47 -3.31
CA MET A 99 2.61 18.20 -3.54
C MET A 99 3.31 17.04 -2.81
N VAL A 100 4.65 17.00 -2.84
CA VAL A 100 5.45 15.99 -2.13
C VAL A 100 5.21 16.10 -0.63
N GLU A 101 5.26 17.31 -0.09
CA GLU A 101 5.00 17.61 1.33
C GLU A 101 3.57 17.24 1.74
N LEU A 102 2.57 17.51 0.89
CA LEU A 102 1.18 17.11 1.15
C LEU A 102 1.06 15.59 1.30
N VAL A 103 1.66 14.81 0.40
CA VAL A 103 1.68 13.34 0.50
C VAL A 103 2.34 12.90 1.80
N ASN A 104 3.50 13.48 2.15
CA ASN A 104 4.23 13.14 3.38
C ASN A 104 3.45 13.53 4.64
N THR A 105 2.75 14.67 4.64
CA THR A 105 1.91 15.15 5.75
C THR A 105 0.72 14.23 5.98
N VAL A 106 -0.01 13.87 4.92
CA VAL A 106 -1.17 12.97 5.02
C VAL A 106 -0.73 11.56 5.45
N ARG A 107 0.46 11.13 5.04
CA ARG A 107 1.12 9.88 5.49
C ARG A 107 1.91 10.04 6.79
N GLY A 108 1.69 11.08 7.54
CA GLY A 108 2.42 11.43 8.76
C GLY A 108 2.33 10.42 9.91
N PRO A 109 2.72 10.79 11.12
CA PRO A 109 2.94 9.86 12.24
C PRO A 109 1.68 9.11 12.70
N HIS A 110 0.50 9.61 12.37
CA HIS A 110 -0.78 8.97 12.72
C HIS A 110 -1.24 7.91 11.71
N ALA A 111 -0.51 7.74 10.59
CA ALA A 111 -0.88 6.83 9.51
C ALA A 111 -0.55 5.35 9.79
N SER A 112 0.16 5.03 10.87
CA SER A 112 0.60 3.66 11.17
C SER A 112 -0.58 2.74 11.56
N GLY A 113 -0.71 1.61 10.86
CA GLY A 113 -1.65 0.54 11.22
C GLY A 113 -1.15 -0.39 12.35
N ASN A 114 0.08 -0.18 12.86
CA ASN A 114 0.67 -1.10 13.84
C ASN A 114 -0.12 -1.21 15.15
N PRO A 115 -0.68 -0.15 15.75
CA PRO A 115 -1.52 -0.29 16.95
C PRO A 115 -2.72 -1.21 16.72
N ALA A 116 -3.38 -1.10 15.56
CA ALA A 116 -4.50 -1.96 15.20
C ALA A 116 -4.05 -3.41 14.99
N LYS A 117 -2.89 -3.65 14.36
CA LYS A 117 -2.33 -4.99 14.20
C LYS A 117 -2.07 -5.68 15.53
N VAL A 118 -1.51 -4.95 16.50
CA VAL A 118 -1.26 -5.43 17.86
C VAL A 118 -2.59 -5.75 18.58
N TYR A 119 -3.61 -4.91 18.38
CA TYR A 119 -4.92 -5.11 19.00
C TYR A 119 -5.67 -6.33 18.44
N PHE A 120 -5.74 -6.43 17.09
CA PHE A 120 -6.52 -7.49 16.44
C PHE A 120 -5.79 -8.83 16.40
N GLN A 121 -4.49 -8.84 16.31
CA GLN A 121 -3.63 -10.03 16.17
C GLN A 121 -4.12 -11.01 15.10
N TYR A 122 -4.74 -10.47 14.04
CA TYR A 122 -5.27 -11.26 12.93
C TYR A 122 -4.12 -11.67 12.02
N MET A 123 -3.89 -12.98 11.92
CA MET A 123 -2.76 -13.53 11.17
C MET A 123 -2.90 -13.30 9.66
N ARG A 124 -1.77 -13.27 8.97
CA ARG A 124 -1.73 -13.22 7.51
C ARG A 124 -2.27 -14.49 6.88
N PRO A 125 -2.86 -14.43 5.64
CA PRO A 125 -3.57 -15.55 5.02
C PRO A 125 -2.71 -16.80 4.84
N PHE A 126 -1.43 -16.67 4.47
CA PHE A 126 -0.50 -17.80 4.34
C PHE A 126 -0.20 -18.53 5.67
N ARG A 127 -0.58 -17.94 6.81
CA ARG A 127 -0.50 -18.60 8.13
C ARG A 127 -1.81 -19.30 8.51
N TRP A 128 -2.91 -18.97 7.83
CA TRP A 128 -4.21 -19.62 7.98
C TRP A 128 -4.34 -20.87 7.13
N SER A 129 -3.81 -20.84 5.92
CA SER A 129 -3.92 -21.96 4.97
C SER A 129 -2.62 -22.13 4.20
N SER A 130 -2.15 -23.37 4.13
CA SER A 130 -1.02 -23.78 3.28
C SER A 130 -1.32 -23.68 1.78
N ASP A 131 -2.60 -23.56 1.40
CA ASP A 131 -3.03 -23.42 0.02
C ASP A 131 -2.89 -21.99 -0.51
N VAL A 132 -2.64 -21.02 0.39
CA VAL A 132 -2.30 -19.65 -0.02
C VAL A 132 -0.84 -19.62 -0.49
N SER A 133 -0.66 -19.43 -1.78
CA SER A 133 0.66 -19.39 -2.41
C SER A 133 1.30 -18.01 -2.30
N LEU A 134 2.24 -17.85 -1.36
CA LEU A 134 3.04 -16.64 -1.22
C LEU A 134 3.96 -16.46 -2.44
N VAL A 135 4.13 -15.22 -2.93
CA VAL A 135 5.16 -14.91 -3.94
C VAL A 135 6.53 -15.32 -3.39
N PRO A 136 7.28 -16.22 -4.09
CA PRO A 136 8.53 -16.77 -3.56
C PRO A 136 9.56 -15.71 -3.16
N ALA A 137 9.69 -14.66 -3.96
CA ALA A 137 10.60 -13.53 -3.72
C ALA A 137 10.23 -12.69 -2.49
N LEU A 138 9.03 -12.87 -1.91
CA LEU A 138 8.61 -12.20 -0.67
C LEU A 138 8.85 -13.03 0.59
N LYS A 139 9.33 -14.28 0.48
CA LYS A 139 9.66 -15.12 1.65
C LYS A 139 10.61 -14.43 2.64
N PRO A 140 11.70 -13.74 2.19
CA PRO A 140 12.59 -13.04 3.11
C PRO A 140 11.96 -11.82 3.82
N CYS A 141 10.76 -11.40 3.39
CA CYS A 141 10.02 -10.29 3.98
C CYS A 141 9.05 -10.71 5.08
N VAL A 142 8.84 -12.02 5.24
CA VAL A 142 7.97 -12.58 6.28
C VAL A 142 8.65 -12.48 7.63
N SER A 143 7.93 -11.99 8.65
CA SER A 143 8.45 -11.99 10.03
C SER A 143 8.60 -13.42 10.56
N SER A 144 9.69 -13.69 11.27
CA SER A 144 9.86 -14.92 12.01
C SER A 144 8.95 -15.02 13.24
N ASN A 145 8.44 -13.89 13.74
CA ASN A 145 7.49 -13.84 14.85
C ASN A 145 6.06 -13.66 14.37
N PRO A 146 5.21 -14.72 14.35
CA PRO A 146 3.83 -14.61 13.91
C PRO A 146 2.98 -13.62 14.71
N MET A 147 3.28 -13.44 16.00
CA MET A 147 2.52 -12.58 16.91
C MET A 147 2.73 -11.08 16.60
N GLU A 148 3.84 -10.75 15.95
CA GLU A 148 4.19 -9.39 15.54
C GLU A 148 3.88 -9.11 14.06
N ASP A 149 3.38 -10.13 13.34
CA ASP A 149 3.13 -10.09 11.90
C ASP A 149 1.63 -10.07 11.57
N GLY A 150 0.89 -9.17 12.20
CA GLY A 150 -0.55 -9.03 11.98
C GLY A 150 -0.90 -8.68 10.52
N GLY A 151 -1.94 -9.32 9.98
CA GLY A 151 -2.48 -9.04 8.64
C GLY A 151 -3.35 -7.78 8.64
N PHE A 152 -4.24 -7.65 9.60
CA PHE A 152 -5.27 -6.60 9.62
C PHE A 152 -4.88 -5.39 10.48
N PRO A 153 -5.05 -4.16 9.95
CA PRO A 153 -5.29 -3.79 8.56
C PRO A 153 -4.02 -3.85 7.71
N SER A 154 -4.16 -3.89 6.36
CA SER A 154 -3.04 -3.85 5.44
C SER A 154 -2.33 -2.49 5.46
N GLY A 155 -1.06 -2.46 5.89
CA GLY A 155 -0.27 -1.23 5.94
C GLY A 155 0.05 -0.66 4.56
N HIS A 156 0.39 -1.51 3.57
CA HIS A 156 0.66 -1.08 2.20
C HIS A 156 -0.59 -0.49 1.53
N THR A 157 -1.76 -1.13 1.72
CA THR A 157 -3.02 -0.59 1.22
C THR A 157 -3.34 0.77 1.84
N ASN A 158 -3.19 0.89 3.17
CA ASN A 158 -3.37 2.16 3.86
C ASN A 158 -2.44 3.23 3.29
N ALA A 159 -1.16 2.95 3.17
CA ALA A 159 -0.16 3.89 2.66
C ALA A 159 -0.42 4.29 1.19
N GLY A 160 -0.73 3.32 0.31
CA GLY A 160 -1.07 3.59 -1.08
C GLY A 160 -2.31 4.46 -1.23
N TYR A 161 -3.37 4.18 -0.45
CA TYR A 161 -4.57 5.03 -0.47
C TYR A 161 -4.32 6.42 0.08
N LEU A 162 -3.52 6.60 1.14
CA LEU A 162 -3.17 7.93 1.67
C LEU A 162 -2.42 8.76 0.63
N ALA A 163 -1.43 8.17 -0.04
CA ALA A 163 -0.68 8.83 -1.10
C ALA A 163 -1.59 9.19 -2.28
N SER A 164 -2.38 8.23 -2.77
CA SER A 164 -3.29 8.45 -3.91
C SER A 164 -4.38 9.48 -3.61
N LEU A 165 -4.92 9.53 -2.39
CA LEU A 165 -5.90 10.55 -1.99
C LEU A 165 -5.29 11.94 -1.92
N SER A 166 -4.02 12.05 -1.49
CA SER A 166 -3.28 13.32 -1.50
C SER A 166 -3.05 13.81 -2.92
N LEU A 167 -2.61 12.92 -3.82
CA LEU A 167 -2.43 13.24 -5.25
C LEU A 167 -3.75 13.59 -5.92
N ALA A 168 -4.83 12.88 -5.64
CA ALA A 168 -6.17 13.15 -6.14
C ALA A 168 -6.71 14.50 -5.64
N TYR A 169 -6.32 14.93 -4.44
CA TYR A 169 -6.64 16.27 -3.94
C TYR A 169 -5.90 17.36 -4.72
N ALA A 170 -4.61 17.16 -4.96
CA ALA A 170 -3.77 18.11 -5.68
C ALA A 170 -4.10 18.17 -7.19
N VAL A 171 -4.45 17.03 -7.81
CA VAL A 171 -4.77 16.89 -9.23
C VAL A 171 -6.16 16.25 -9.36
N PRO A 172 -7.25 16.99 -9.12
CA PRO A 172 -8.61 16.45 -9.06
C PRO A 172 -9.08 15.84 -10.38
N GLU A 173 -8.49 16.22 -11.51
CA GLU A 173 -8.74 15.62 -12.82
C GLU A 173 -8.36 14.13 -12.86
N GLN A 174 -7.39 13.69 -12.04
CA GLN A 174 -6.93 12.31 -11.92
C GLN A 174 -7.56 11.58 -10.73
N PHE A 175 -8.62 12.09 -10.13
CA PHE A 175 -9.24 11.50 -8.95
C PHE A 175 -9.61 10.02 -9.14
N LYS A 176 -10.26 9.70 -10.26
CA LYS A 176 -10.68 8.34 -10.57
C LYS A 176 -9.46 7.41 -10.76
N GLU A 177 -8.48 7.84 -11.52
CA GLU A 177 -7.26 7.11 -11.83
C GLU A 177 -6.44 6.85 -10.58
N CYS A 178 -6.28 7.86 -9.72
CA CYS A 178 -5.62 7.72 -8.41
C CYS A 178 -6.30 6.67 -7.52
N LEU A 179 -7.64 6.69 -7.45
CA LEU A 179 -8.36 5.70 -6.63
C LEU A 179 -8.36 4.30 -7.25
N THR A 180 -8.37 4.20 -8.57
CA THR A 180 -8.22 2.92 -9.28
C THR A 180 -6.85 2.32 -8.96
N ASN A 181 -5.77 3.08 -9.11
CA ASN A 181 -4.41 2.64 -8.78
C ASN A 181 -4.28 2.24 -7.29
N ALA A 182 -4.85 3.03 -6.37
CA ALA A 182 -4.87 2.68 -4.95
C ALA A 182 -5.56 1.33 -4.68
N SER A 183 -6.64 1.05 -5.43
CA SER A 183 -7.33 -0.24 -5.36
C SER A 183 -6.47 -1.38 -5.89
N GLU A 184 -5.73 -1.15 -6.98
CA GLU A 184 -4.79 -2.13 -7.55
C GLU A 184 -3.63 -2.43 -6.61
N ILE A 185 -3.04 -1.40 -5.95
CA ILE A 185 -2.04 -1.58 -4.89
C ILE A 185 -2.58 -2.52 -3.80
N GLY A 186 -3.83 -2.32 -3.37
CA GLY A 186 -4.49 -3.20 -2.41
C GLY A 186 -4.68 -4.62 -2.95
N ASN A 187 -5.09 -4.76 -4.20
CA ASN A 187 -5.32 -6.04 -4.86
C ASN A 187 -4.03 -6.86 -5.00
N TYR A 188 -2.92 -6.22 -5.34
CA TYR A 188 -1.62 -6.89 -5.39
C TYR A 188 -1.16 -7.42 -4.03
N ARG A 189 -1.66 -6.88 -2.91
CA ARG A 189 -1.39 -7.45 -1.59
C ARG A 189 -2.04 -8.82 -1.39
N ILE A 190 -3.23 -9.05 -2.00
CA ILE A 190 -3.92 -10.33 -2.00
C ILE A 190 -3.21 -11.30 -2.93
N ILE A 191 -2.93 -10.87 -4.16
CA ILE A 191 -2.19 -11.65 -5.18
C ILE A 191 -0.82 -12.08 -4.64
N ALA A 192 -0.14 -11.22 -3.88
CA ALA A 192 1.12 -11.55 -3.21
C ALA A 192 1.00 -12.68 -2.17
N GLY A 193 -0.20 -12.98 -1.67
CA GLY A 193 -0.43 -13.90 -0.55
C GLY A 193 -0.15 -13.27 0.83
N MET A 194 0.13 -11.97 0.87
CA MET A 194 0.53 -11.24 2.10
C MET A 194 -0.65 -10.75 2.92
N HIS A 195 -1.78 -10.48 2.28
CA HIS A 195 -2.98 -9.94 2.93
C HIS A 195 -4.25 -10.56 2.36
N SER A 196 -5.29 -10.60 3.17
CA SER A 196 -6.62 -11.02 2.76
C SER A 196 -7.47 -9.84 2.27
N PRO A 197 -8.59 -10.07 1.56
CA PRO A 197 -9.54 -9.00 1.21
C PRO A 197 -9.97 -8.16 2.40
N MET A 198 -10.22 -8.75 3.57
CA MET A 198 -10.57 -8.01 4.78
C MET A 198 -9.43 -7.09 5.23
N ASP A 199 -8.18 -7.55 5.17
CA ASP A 199 -7.02 -6.72 5.53
C ASP A 199 -6.92 -5.50 4.62
N VAL A 200 -7.15 -5.69 3.32
CA VAL A 200 -7.14 -4.65 2.30
C VAL A 200 -8.28 -3.65 2.52
N MET A 201 -9.50 -4.14 2.76
CA MET A 201 -10.65 -3.29 3.09
C MET A 201 -10.40 -2.48 4.37
N GLY A 202 -9.82 -3.09 5.39
CA GLY A 202 -9.43 -2.41 6.63
C GLY A 202 -8.41 -1.30 6.39
N GLY A 203 -7.37 -1.57 5.57
CA GLY A 203 -6.37 -0.58 5.17
C GLY A 203 -6.97 0.60 4.40
N ARG A 204 -7.87 0.33 3.45
CA ARG A 204 -8.61 1.36 2.71
C ARG A 204 -9.47 2.22 3.63
N THR A 205 -10.27 1.60 4.49
CA THR A 205 -11.17 2.32 5.41
C THR A 205 -10.38 3.23 6.34
N MET A 206 -9.28 2.73 6.89
CA MET A 206 -8.37 3.51 7.73
C MET A 206 -7.81 4.71 6.96
N ALA A 207 -7.31 4.49 5.74
CA ALA A 207 -6.74 5.55 4.91
C ALA A 207 -7.76 6.65 4.60
N MET A 208 -8.99 6.29 4.27
CA MET A 208 -10.05 7.27 3.98
C MET A 208 -10.34 8.16 5.19
N ALA A 209 -10.41 7.58 6.38
CA ALA A 209 -10.64 8.33 7.61
C ALA A 209 -9.46 9.27 7.94
N LEU A 210 -8.24 8.77 7.82
CA LEU A 210 -7.02 9.55 8.09
C LEU A 210 -6.81 10.67 7.07
N ALA A 211 -7.00 10.39 5.78
CA ALA A 211 -6.90 11.41 4.73
C ALA A 211 -7.97 12.49 4.92
N ALA A 212 -9.20 12.11 5.24
CA ALA A 212 -10.27 13.06 5.52
C ALA A 212 -9.91 13.96 6.72
N ALA A 213 -9.36 13.40 7.79
CA ALA A 213 -8.91 14.17 8.94
C ALA A 213 -7.78 15.14 8.57
N ALA A 214 -6.71 14.67 7.92
CA ALA A 214 -5.57 15.48 7.55
C ALA A 214 -5.94 16.59 6.52
N LEU A 215 -6.76 16.25 5.53
CA LEU A 215 -7.21 17.21 4.51
C LEU A 215 -8.25 18.23 5.02
N ASN A 216 -8.90 17.98 6.16
CA ASN A 216 -9.79 18.97 6.80
C ASN A 216 -9.11 19.72 7.95
N ASP A 217 -7.88 19.36 8.30
CA ASP A 217 -7.12 20.06 9.33
C ASP A 217 -6.82 21.51 8.87
N PRO A 218 -7.23 22.53 9.65
CA PRO A 218 -6.95 23.92 9.35
C PRO A 218 -5.45 24.24 9.30
N ASP A 219 -4.61 23.53 10.04
CA ASP A 219 -3.17 23.73 10.06
C ASP A 219 -2.53 23.36 8.70
N ASN A 220 -3.19 22.52 7.90
CA ASN A 220 -2.76 22.17 6.56
C ASN A 220 -3.35 23.07 5.46
N ALA A 221 -4.06 24.16 5.78
CA ALA A 221 -4.77 24.96 4.81
C ALA A 221 -3.85 25.60 3.75
N GLN A 222 -2.71 26.15 4.17
CA GLN A 222 -1.74 26.75 3.26
C GLN A 222 -1.09 25.70 2.37
N LEU A 223 -0.60 24.60 2.95
CA LEU A 223 0.00 23.50 2.20
C LEU A 223 -0.94 22.94 1.13
N LYS A 224 -2.22 22.79 1.45
CA LYS A 224 -3.25 22.34 0.51
C LYS A 224 -3.48 23.32 -0.64
N ALA A 225 -3.38 24.62 -0.37
CA ALA A 225 -3.49 25.65 -1.39
C ALA A 225 -2.27 25.65 -2.32
N ASP A 226 -1.08 25.48 -1.76
CA ASP A 226 0.18 25.48 -2.51
C ASP A 226 0.37 24.21 -3.34
N ALA A 227 -0.27 23.09 -2.95
CA ALA A 227 -0.19 21.79 -3.63
C ALA A 227 -1.17 21.66 -4.82
N ARG A 228 -2.07 22.62 -5.06
CA ARG A 228 -3.07 22.66 -6.14
C ARG A 228 -2.69 23.59 -7.26
#